data_99bb3750a5e05f1fd12ba241ef57d8e9
#
_entry.id   99bb3750a5e05f1fd12ba241ef57d8e9
#
_cell.length_a   1.000
_cell.length_b   1.000
_cell.length_c   1.000
_cell.angle_alpha   90.00
_cell.angle_beta   90.00
_cell.angle_gamma   90.00
#
_symmetry.space_group_name_H-M   'P 1'
#
loop_
_entity.id
_entity.type
_entity.pdbx_description
1 polymer ?
#
loop_
_entity_poly.entity_id
_entity_poly.type
_entity_poly.pdbx_seq_one_letter_code
_entity_poly.pdbx_strand_id
1 'polypeptide(L)'
;RGLGDVYKRQSVHDSKAMKEIPYESGSYYVFDRGYNAFKELYKICLNESYFVVRAKKNLQYKCTKWKRRLPKNVLSDSVIELTDVNTQKKFPERLRLVRFHDDEQDRDFAFLTNAFHLTALEIANLYKNRWQIELFFKWLKQHLKIKKFWGTTENAVRIQICSAIITYCLVAIVQHDMRLKRSTYEVLQILSISLTDKTPLRDLFEKTNFNDVKELDYPLLEGLFD
;
A
#
# COMPACT_ATOMS: atom_id res chain seq x y z
N ARG A 1 -6.27 -20.99 25.22
CA ARG A 1 -6.92 -19.72 24.82
C ARG A 1 -6.25 -19.28 23.51
N GLY A 2 -6.95 -19.51 22.40
CA GLY A 2 -6.38 -19.55 21.07
C GLY A 2 -6.19 -18.18 20.42
N LEU A 3 -5.49 -18.19 19.31
CA LEU A 3 -5.24 -17.11 18.33
C LEU A 3 -6.48 -16.25 17.96
N GLY A 4 -7.70 -16.69 18.30
CA GLY A 4 -8.95 -15.98 18.08
C GLY A 4 -9.10 -14.65 18.83
N ASP A 5 -8.39 -14.45 19.97
CA ASP A 5 -8.53 -13.22 20.77
C ASP A 5 -7.66 -12.09 20.27
N VAL A 6 -6.54 -12.38 19.60
CA VAL A 6 -5.69 -11.36 18.96
C VAL A 6 -6.33 -10.83 17.70
N TYR A 7 -7.03 -11.69 16.94
CA TYR A 7 -7.79 -11.29 15.75
C TYR A 7 -9.05 -10.46 16.05
N LYS A 8 -9.66 -10.60 17.23
CA LYS A 8 -10.83 -9.81 17.63
C LYS A 8 -10.54 -8.32 17.88
N ARG A 9 -9.29 -7.93 18.07
CA ARG A 9 -8.89 -6.51 18.16
C ARG A 9 -8.68 -5.82 16.82
N GLN A 10 -8.87 -6.49 15.70
CA GLN A 10 -8.86 -5.91 14.34
C GLN A 10 -10.06 -5.00 14.03
N SER A 11 -10.92 -4.69 14.99
CA SER A 11 -12.05 -3.78 14.78
C SER A 11 -11.73 -2.30 14.94
N VAL A 12 -10.47 -1.88 14.78
CA VAL A 12 -10.20 -0.45 14.56
C VAL A 12 -10.65 -0.15 13.13
N HIS A 13 -11.80 0.50 13.01
CA HIS A 13 -12.34 0.91 11.72
C HIS A 13 -11.28 1.75 10.99
N ASP A 14 -11.03 1.47 9.70
CA ASP A 14 -10.01 2.11 8.87
C ASP A 14 -9.99 3.65 9.00
N SER A 15 -11.17 4.27 9.17
CA SER A 15 -11.30 5.70 9.41
C SER A 15 -10.67 6.21 10.72
N LYS A 16 -10.42 5.33 11.70
CA LYS A 16 -9.72 5.72 12.94
C LYS A 16 -8.22 5.83 12.72
N ALA A 17 -7.65 4.96 11.88
CA ALA A 17 -6.24 5.01 11.51
C ALA A 17 -5.87 6.34 10.82
N MET A 18 -6.78 6.93 10.02
CA MET A 18 -6.54 8.23 9.38
C MET A 18 -6.26 9.37 10.35
N LYS A 19 -6.75 9.28 11.60
CA LYS A 19 -6.53 10.33 12.61
C LYS A 19 -5.11 10.38 13.14
N GLU A 20 -4.39 9.28 13.03
CA GLU A 20 -3.03 9.09 13.55
C GLU A 20 -1.96 9.38 12.48
N ILE A 21 -2.38 9.59 11.23
CA ILE A 21 -1.45 9.90 10.13
C ILE A 21 -1.00 11.36 10.25
N PRO A 22 0.30 11.62 10.38
CA PRO A 22 0.85 12.97 10.28
C PRO A 22 0.81 13.40 8.80
N TYR A 23 -0.17 14.23 8.43
CA TYR A 23 -0.28 14.73 7.07
C TYR A 23 0.80 15.79 6.81
N GLU A 24 1.55 15.62 5.72
CA GLU A 24 2.62 16.52 5.30
C GLU A 24 2.17 17.35 4.10
N SER A 25 2.37 18.66 4.14
CA SER A 25 2.01 19.58 3.05
C SER A 25 2.63 19.15 1.72
N GLY A 26 1.90 19.29 0.62
CA GLY A 26 2.32 18.91 -0.74
C GLY A 26 2.28 17.41 -1.03
N SER A 27 1.95 16.57 -0.04
CA SER A 27 1.95 15.11 -0.20
C SER A 27 0.66 14.58 -0.81
N TYR A 28 0.74 13.38 -1.42
CA TYR A 28 -0.40 12.66 -1.99
C TYR A 28 -0.74 11.43 -1.14
N TYR A 29 -1.98 11.35 -0.70
CA TYR A 29 -2.50 10.24 0.10
C TYR A 29 -3.48 9.41 -0.71
N VAL A 30 -3.19 8.13 -0.88
CA VAL A 30 -4.03 7.21 -1.67
C VAL A 30 -4.71 6.22 -0.75
N PHE A 31 -6.04 6.17 -0.80
CA PHE A 31 -6.84 5.38 0.11
C PHE A 31 -7.81 4.44 -0.60
N ASP A 32 -8.10 3.30 0.01
CA ASP A 32 -9.19 2.43 -0.45
C ASP A 32 -10.56 2.97 0.01
N ARG A 33 -11.62 2.31 -0.45
CA ARG A 33 -13.02 2.66 -0.19
C ARG A 33 -13.36 2.73 1.31
N GLY A 34 -12.71 1.95 2.17
CA GLY A 34 -12.91 1.97 3.62
C GLY A 34 -12.59 3.33 4.26
N TYR A 35 -11.72 4.10 3.64
CA TYR A 35 -11.20 5.38 4.17
C TYR A 35 -12.01 6.63 3.73
N ASN A 36 -13.27 6.50 3.32
CA ASN A 36 -14.13 7.64 3.00
C ASN A 36 -14.62 8.37 4.27
N ALA A 37 -13.70 8.88 5.07
CA ALA A 37 -13.97 9.70 6.25
C ALA A 37 -13.83 11.19 5.88
N PHE A 38 -14.91 11.82 5.45
CA PHE A 38 -14.89 13.18 4.89
C PHE A 38 -14.25 14.23 5.80
N LYS A 39 -14.41 14.11 7.14
CA LYS A 39 -13.74 14.99 8.09
C LYS A 39 -12.21 14.88 8.01
N GLU A 40 -11.70 13.67 7.86
CA GLU A 40 -10.25 13.44 7.78
C GLU A 40 -9.73 13.80 6.38
N LEU A 41 -10.49 13.52 5.32
CA LEU A 41 -10.16 13.98 3.95
C LEU A 41 -10.10 15.51 3.87
N TYR A 42 -10.98 16.21 4.60
CA TYR A 42 -10.94 17.67 4.66
C TYR A 42 -9.70 18.21 5.39
N LYS A 43 -9.22 17.51 6.42
CA LYS A 43 -7.96 17.88 7.08
C LYS A 43 -6.75 17.79 6.13
N ILE A 44 -6.76 16.82 5.20
CA ILE A 44 -5.72 16.71 4.17
C ILE A 44 -5.73 17.97 3.29
N CYS A 45 -6.92 18.45 2.89
CA CYS A 45 -7.05 19.69 2.13
C CYS A 45 -6.54 20.89 2.90
N LEU A 46 -6.94 21.04 4.19
CA LEU A 46 -6.51 22.14 5.04
C LEU A 46 -4.99 22.17 5.27
N ASN A 47 -4.33 21.01 5.16
CA ASN A 47 -2.88 20.88 5.26
C ASN A 47 -2.18 21.03 3.89
N GLU A 48 -2.86 21.62 2.89
CA GLU A 48 -2.31 21.81 1.54
C GLU A 48 -1.80 20.52 0.90
N SER A 49 -2.44 19.39 1.21
CA SER A 49 -2.12 18.06 0.70
C SER A 49 -3.23 17.53 -0.19
N TYR A 50 -2.93 16.48 -0.91
CA TYR A 50 -3.84 15.90 -1.89
C TYR A 50 -4.22 14.47 -1.51
N PHE A 51 -5.42 14.04 -1.90
CA PHE A 51 -5.83 12.66 -1.73
C PHE A 51 -6.47 12.09 -3.00
N VAL A 52 -6.36 10.78 -3.13
CA VAL A 52 -7.15 9.98 -4.08
C VAL A 52 -7.78 8.84 -3.29
N VAL A 53 -9.09 8.80 -3.23
CA VAL A 53 -9.82 7.73 -2.53
C VAL A 53 -10.85 7.11 -3.44
N ARG A 54 -11.01 5.78 -3.37
CA ARG A 54 -12.07 5.10 -4.12
C ARG A 54 -13.44 5.49 -3.55
N ALA A 55 -14.31 6.07 -4.39
CA ALA A 55 -15.63 6.52 -3.98
C ALA A 55 -16.54 5.37 -3.56
N LYS A 56 -17.41 5.62 -2.59
CA LYS A 56 -18.49 4.69 -2.23
C LYS A 56 -19.59 4.70 -3.30
N LYS A 57 -20.24 3.56 -3.53
CA LYS A 57 -21.33 3.45 -4.51
C LYS A 57 -22.55 4.33 -4.16
N ASN A 58 -22.78 4.57 -2.88
CA ASN A 58 -23.88 5.37 -2.32
C ASN A 58 -23.51 6.83 -2.08
N LEU A 59 -22.44 7.35 -2.72
CA LEU A 59 -22.06 8.75 -2.61
C LEU A 59 -23.18 9.63 -3.19
N GLN A 60 -23.68 10.57 -2.39
CA GLN A 60 -24.70 11.54 -2.81
C GLN A 60 -24.01 12.85 -3.20
N TYR A 61 -24.16 13.25 -4.45
CA TYR A 61 -23.51 14.42 -4.99
C TYR A 61 -24.29 15.04 -6.15
N LYS A 62 -24.02 16.31 -6.40
CA LYS A 62 -24.45 17.04 -7.59
C LYS A 62 -23.25 17.35 -8.46
N CYS A 63 -23.33 17.02 -9.74
CA CYS A 63 -22.31 17.42 -10.71
C CYS A 63 -22.49 18.91 -11.07
N THR A 64 -21.40 19.68 -10.93
CA THR A 64 -21.40 21.12 -11.24
C THR A 64 -20.69 21.45 -12.56
N LYS A 65 -19.66 20.67 -12.89
CA LYS A 65 -18.90 20.81 -14.15
C LYS A 65 -18.43 19.42 -14.59
N TRP A 66 -18.30 19.23 -15.92
CA TRP A 66 -17.74 17.99 -16.50
C TRP A 66 -16.86 18.32 -17.70
N LYS A 67 -15.88 17.44 -17.96
CA LYS A 67 -15.02 17.50 -19.13
C LYS A 67 -15.67 16.75 -20.30
N ARG A 68 -15.71 17.38 -21.48
CA ARG A 68 -16.30 16.79 -22.68
C ARG A 68 -15.35 15.87 -23.45
N ARG A 69 -14.04 16.21 -23.46
CA ARG A 69 -13.02 15.41 -24.14
C ARG A 69 -12.28 14.62 -23.09
N LEU A 70 -12.41 13.30 -23.14
CA LEU A 70 -11.83 12.37 -22.19
C LEU A 70 -10.78 11.51 -22.87
N PRO A 71 -9.65 11.20 -22.21
CA PRO A 71 -8.69 10.22 -22.67
C PRO A 71 -9.32 8.82 -22.74
N LYS A 72 -8.64 7.89 -23.45
CA LYS A 72 -9.01 6.47 -23.44
C LYS A 72 -9.16 5.96 -22.00
N ASN A 73 -10.15 5.12 -21.76
CA ASN A 73 -10.45 4.49 -20.47
C ASN A 73 -10.99 5.45 -19.38
N VAL A 74 -11.03 6.75 -19.61
CA VAL A 74 -11.69 7.68 -18.70
C VAL A 74 -13.17 7.78 -19.07
N LEU A 75 -14.05 7.26 -18.24
CA LEU A 75 -15.50 7.22 -18.47
C LEU A 75 -16.17 8.55 -18.14
N SER A 76 -15.68 9.25 -17.10
CA SER A 76 -16.11 10.59 -16.74
C SER A 76 -15.09 11.32 -15.90
N ASP A 77 -15.05 12.65 -16.01
CA ASP A 77 -14.22 13.55 -15.20
C ASP A 77 -15.07 14.78 -14.87
N SER A 78 -15.48 14.90 -13.63
CA SER A 78 -16.46 15.90 -13.19
C SER A 78 -16.09 16.55 -11.87
N VAL A 79 -16.47 17.81 -11.71
CA VAL A 79 -16.45 18.53 -10.44
C VAL A 79 -17.80 18.32 -9.77
N ILE A 80 -17.79 17.93 -8.52
CA ILE A 80 -18.98 17.60 -7.75
C ILE A 80 -19.07 18.40 -6.46
N GLU A 81 -20.28 18.57 -5.98
CA GLU A 81 -20.61 19.05 -4.64
C GLU A 81 -21.38 17.95 -3.90
N LEU A 82 -21.02 17.70 -2.66
CA LEU A 82 -21.71 16.73 -1.80
C LEU A 82 -23.09 17.28 -1.45
N THR A 83 -24.11 16.44 -1.50
CA THR A 83 -25.51 16.85 -1.26
C THR A 83 -26.09 16.36 0.06
N ASP A 84 -25.50 15.29 0.64
CA ASP A 84 -25.89 14.86 1.99
C ASP A 84 -25.44 15.88 3.03
N VAL A 85 -26.37 16.37 3.84
CA VAL A 85 -26.18 17.44 4.82
C VAL A 85 -25.04 17.15 5.82
N ASN A 86 -24.94 15.90 6.29
CA ASN A 86 -23.91 15.50 7.25
C ASN A 86 -22.52 15.45 6.61
N THR A 87 -22.46 14.98 5.37
CA THR A 87 -21.21 14.87 4.60
C THR A 87 -20.72 16.23 4.16
N GLN A 88 -21.64 17.10 3.70
CA GLN A 88 -21.34 18.46 3.28
C GLN A 88 -20.79 19.33 4.45
N LYS A 89 -21.35 19.18 5.66
CA LYS A 89 -20.79 19.83 6.86
C LYS A 89 -19.35 19.40 7.17
N LYS A 90 -18.99 18.16 6.84
CA LYS A 90 -17.65 17.61 7.08
C LYS A 90 -16.66 17.95 5.99
N PHE A 91 -17.14 18.17 4.77
CA PHE A 91 -16.35 18.53 3.59
C PHE A 91 -17.14 19.55 2.76
N PRO A 92 -17.01 20.86 3.04
CA PRO A 92 -17.82 21.90 2.40
C PRO A 92 -17.36 22.28 0.99
N GLU A 93 -16.16 21.86 0.60
CA GLU A 93 -15.55 22.23 -0.68
C GLU A 93 -15.96 21.28 -1.80
N ARG A 94 -15.71 21.75 -3.03
CA ARG A 94 -15.90 20.94 -4.24
C ARG A 94 -14.85 19.84 -4.32
N LEU A 95 -15.27 18.71 -4.86
CA LEU A 95 -14.43 17.57 -5.12
C LEU A 95 -14.43 17.25 -6.62
N ARG A 96 -13.44 16.52 -7.06
CA ARG A 96 -13.38 15.96 -8.41
C ARG A 96 -13.67 14.47 -8.32
N LEU A 97 -14.55 14.01 -9.22
CA LEU A 97 -14.91 12.61 -9.36
C LEU A 97 -14.47 12.13 -10.75
N VAL A 98 -13.55 11.21 -10.79
CA VAL A 98 -13.04 10.58 -12.01
C VAL A 98 -13.51 9.14 -12.06
N ARG A 99 -14.16 8.73 -13.15
CA ARG A 99 -14.48 7.33 -13.42
C ARG A 99 -13.53 6.80 -14.48
N PHE A 100 -12.95 5.65 -14.22
CA PHE A 100 -11.93 5.04 -15.04
C PHE A 100 -12.22 3.56 -15.22
N HIS A 101 -12.10 3.05 -16.44
CA HIS A 101 -12.15 1.63 -16.75
C HIS A 101 -10.73 1.06 -16.79
N ASP A 102 -10.47 0.03 -16.01
CA ASP A 102 -9.21 -0.68 -15.99
C ASP A 102 -9.32 -1.91 -16.90
N ASP A 103 -8.68 -1.84 -18.06
CA ASP A 103 -8.68 -2.93 -19.06
C ASP A 103 -8.03 -4.22 -18.52
N GLU A 104 -7.08 -4.13 -17.59
CA GLU A 104 -6.38 -5.30 -17.03
C GLU A 104 -7.28 -6.09 -16.06
N GLN A 105 -8.13 -5.39 -15.33
CA GLN A 105 -9.04 -5.98 -14.34
C GLN A 105 -10.47 -6.12 -14.85
N ASP A 106 -10.76 -5.64 -16.07
CA ASP A 106 -12.09 -5.50 -16.66
C ASP A 106 -13.09 -4.91 -15.65
N ARG A 107 -12.72 -3.73 -15.10
CA ARG A 107 -13.45 -3.15 -13.98
C ARG A 107 -13.46 -1.63 -13.97
N ASP A 108 -14.62 -1.08 -13.59
CA ASP A 108 -14.78 0.35 -13.39
C ASP A 108 -14.41 0.78 -11.96
N PHE A 109 -13.65 1.86 -11.91
CA PHE A 109 -13.30 2.56 -10.68
C PHE A 109 -13.88 3.97 -10.69
N ALA A 110 -14.23 4.46 -9.50
CA ALA A 110 -14.60 5.84 -9.28
C ALA A 110 -13.68 6.42 -8.20
N PHE A 111 -12.94 7.47 -8.54
CA PHE A 111 -11.97 8.13 -7.66
C PHE A 111 -12.47 9.51 -7.28
N LEU A 112 -12.46 9.77 -5.98
CA LEU A 112 -12.75 11.07 -5.38
C LEU A 112 -11.44 11.73 -4.99
N THR A 113 -11.24 13.00 -5.34
CA THR A 113 -9.98 13.70 -5.09
C THR A 113 -10.17 15.22 -4.99
N ASN A 114 -9.24 15.90 -4.31
CA ASN A 114 -9.06 17.35 -4.34
C ASN A 114 -7.91 17.78 -5.28
N ALA A 115 -7.24 16.86 -5.97
CA ALA A 115 -6.15 17.16 -6.90
C ALA A 115 -6.69 17.58 -8.28
N PHE A 116 -7.09 18.85 -8.40
CA PHE A 116 -7.64 19.40 -9.65
C PHE A 116 -6.59 19.64 -10.73
N HIS A 117 -5.33 19.77 -10.36
CA HIS A 117 -4.19 20.01 -11.24
C HIS A 117 -3.73 18.77 -11.99
N LEU A 118 -4.01 17.57 -11.46
CA LEU A 118 -3.64 16.31 -12.13
C LEU A 118 -4.58 15.98 -13.29
N THR A 119 -4.10 15.23 -14.26
CA THR A 119 -4.93 14.62 -15.29
C THR A 119 -5.73 13.43 -14.71
N ALA A 120 -6.80 13.01 -15.39
CA ALA A 120 -7.59 11.85 -14.96
C ALA A 120 -6.78 10.55 -15.01
N LEU A 121 -5.82 10.42 -15.94
CA LEU A 121 -4.93 9.27 -16.05
C LEU A 121 -3.90 9.24 -14.90
N GLU A 122 -3.35 10.39 -14.50
CA GLU A 122 -2.45 10.46 -13.35
C GLU A 122 -3.16 10.05 -12.06
N ILE A 123 -4.43 10.46 -11.87
CA ILE A 123 -5.26 10.03 -10.74
C ILE A 123 -5.46 8.51 -10.74
N ALA A 124 -5.77 7.91 -11.89
CA ALA A 124 -5.93 6.48 -12.03
C ALA A 124 -4.62 5.73 -11.75
N ASN A 125 -3.48 6.24 -12.25
CA ASN A 125 -2.16 5.67 -12.02
C ASN A 125 -1.72 5.76 -10.55
N LEU A 126 -1.99 6.89 -9.88
CA LEU A 126 -1.76 7.01 -8.43
C LEU A 126 -2.54 5.94 -7.66
N TYR A 127 -3.79 5.71 -8.02
CA TYR A 127 -4.58 4.66 -7.37
C TYR A 127 -4.08 3.25 -7.71
N LYS A 128 -3.63 3.00 -8.94
CA LYS A 128 -3.04 1.71 -9.34
C LYS A 128 -1.81 1.39 -8.47
N ASN A 129 -0.99 2.38 -8.14
CA ASN A 129 0.17 2.23 -7.27
C ASN A 129 -0.19 1.79 -5.84
N ARG A 130 -1.41 2.03 -5.37
CA ARG A 130 -1.89 1.51 -4.07
C ARG A 130 -1.76 -0.02 -3.97
N TRP A 131 -1.92 -0.73 -5.10
CA TRP A 131 -1.78 -2.18 -5.15
C TRP A 131 -0.38 -2.67 -4.73
N GLN A 132 0.64 -1.83 -4.85
CA GLN A 132 2.00 -2.15 -4.42
C GLN A 132 2.06 -2.50 -2.92
N ILE A 133 1.22 -1.88 -2.09
CA ILE A 133 1.12 -2.20 -0.66
C ILE A 133 0.61 -3.64 -0.45
N GLU A 134 -0.36 -4.08 -1.24
CA GLU A 134 -0.88 -5.45 -1.15
C GLU A 134 0.17 -6.47 -1.60
N LEU A 135 0.90 -6.16 -2.67
CA LEU A 135 2.03 -6.97 -3.13
C LEU A 135 3.15 -7.03 -2.10
N PHE A 136 3.47 -5.90 -1.46
CA PHE A 136 4.44 -5.82 -0.37
C PHE A 136 4.04 -6.73 0.81
N PHE A 137 2.83 -6.62 1.32
CA PHE A 137 2.37 -7.49 2.41
C PHE A 137 2.26 -8.96 1.99
N LYS A 138 1.89 -9.23 0.75
CA LYS A 138 1.90 -10.60 0.19
C LYS A 138 3.32 -11.15 0.21
N TRP A 139 4.30 -10.37 -0.25
CA TRP A 139 5.71 -10.73 -0.24
C TRP A 139 6.22 -11.03 1.19
N LEU A 140 5.96 -10.13 2.16
CA LEU A 140 6.33 -10.35 3.56
C LEU A 140 5.75 -11.66 4.11
N LYS A 141 4.47 -11.94 3.84
CA LYS A 141 3.81 -13.16 4.30
C LYS A 141 4.37 -14.43 3.65
N GLN A 142 4.84 -14.34 2.41
CA GLN A 142 5.38 -15.47 1.67
C GLN A 142 6.81 -15.80 2.08
N HIS A 143 7.65 -14.77 2.25
CA HIS A 143 9.09 -14.95 2.36
C HIS A 143 9.66 -14.72 3.75
N LEU A 144 8.96 -13.99 4.64
CA LEU A 144 9.43 -13.70 6.00
C LEU A 144 8.59 -14.39 7.09
N LYS A 145 7.84 -15.42 6.72
CA LYS A 145 7.10 -16.33 7.62
C LYS A 145 6.25 -15.60 8.70
N ILE A 146 5.73 -14.39 8.42
CA ILE A 146 4.88 -13.63 9.37
C ILE A 146 3.42 -14.16 9.42
N LYS A 147 3.18 -15.36 8.94
CA LYS A 147 1.86 -16.05 9.05
C LYS A 147 1.62 -16.63 10.43
N LYS A 148 2.69 -17.01 11.13
CA LYS A 148 2.68 -17.49 12.52
C LYS A 148 3.49 -16.52 13.37
N PHE A 149 2.95 -16.12 14.52
CA PHE A 149 3.67 -15.28 15.46
C PHE A 149 4.29 -16.16 16.55
N TRP A 150 5.56 -15.93 16.86
CA TRP A 150 6.31 -16.67 17.88
C TRP A 150 5.87 -16.30 19.30
N GLY A 151 5.39 -15.06 19.48
CA GLY A 151 4.86 -14.58 20.74
C GLY A 151 3.38 -14.25 20.66
N THR A 152 2.67 -14.39 21.76
CA THR A 152 1.24 -14.11 21.90
C THR A 152 0.97 -12.70 22.43
N THR A 153 2.00 -11.99 22.91
CA THR A 153 1.86 -10.61 23.40
C THR A 153 1.82 -9.62 22.24
N GLU A 154 1.10 -8.54 22.41
CA GLU A 154 1.01 -7.46 21.39
C GLU A 154 2.40 -6.94 21.01
N ASN A 155 3.30 -6.79 21.99
CA ASN A 155 4.65 -6.31 21.76
C ASN A 155 5.48 -7.30 20.92
N ALA A 156 5.39 -8.60 21.20
CA ALA A 156 6.09 -9.62 20.42
C ALA A 156 5.63 -9.64 18.96
N VAL A 157 4.33 -9.52 18.73
CA VAL A 157 3.77 -9.42 17.37
C VAL A 157 4.28 -8.17 16.65
N ARG A 158 4.28 -7.02 17.33
CA ARG A 158 4.80 -5.76 16.75
C ARG A 158 6.29 -5.88 16.40
N ILE A 159 7.10 -6.43 17.28
CA ILE A 159 8.53 -6.64 17.03
C ILE A 159 8.73 -7.53 15.80
N GLN A 160 8.01 -8.64 15.69
CA GLN A 160 8.15 -9.55 14.55
C GLN A 160 7.76 -8.87 13.22
N ILE A 161 6.68 -8.09 13.21
CA ILE A 161 6.26 -7.33 12.02
C ILE A 161 7.31 -6.27 11.67
N CYS A 162 7.77 -5.48 12.63
CA CYS A 162 8.79 -4.46 12.39
C CYS A 162 10.11 -5.07 11.89
N SER A 163 10.54 -6.19 12.48
CA SER A 163 11.75 -6.90 12.01
C SER A 163 11.61 -7.36 10.57
N ALA A 164 10.44 -7.90 10.18
CA ALA A 164 10.18 -8.31 8.80
C ALA A 164 10.22 -7.13 7.83
N ILE A 165 9.64 -5.99 8.20
CA ILE A 165 9.67 -4.77 7.38
C ILE A 165 11.11 -4.26 7.24
N ILE A 166 11.88 -4.21 8.33
CA ILE A 166 13.29 -3.79 8.33
C ILE A 166 14.11 -4.71 7.42
N THR A 167 13.93 -6.02 7.53
CA THR A 167 14.62 -7.00 6.67
C THR A 167 14.32 -6.75 5.20
N TYR A 168 13.05 -6.55 4.84
CA TYR A 168 12.67 -6.21 3.47
C TYR A 168 13.36 -4.93 2.99
N CYS A 169 13.33 -3.87 3.79
CA CYS A 169 13.93 -2.59 3.42
C CYS A 169 15.45 -2.72 3.22
N LEU A 170 16.15 -3.42 4.11
CA LEU A 170 17.59 -3.65 3.98
C LEU A 170 17.92 -4.43 2.70
N VAL A 171 17.18 -5.49 2.40
CA VAL A 171 17.37 -6.27 1.16
C VAL A 171 17.09 -5.41 -0.08
N ALA A 172 16.03 -4.60 -0.05
CA ALA A 172 15.70 -3.70 -1.15
C ALA A 172 16.77 -2.62 -1.37
N ILE A 173 17.35 -2.08 -0.30
CA ILE A 173 18.46 -1.12 -0.37
C ILE A 173 19.69 -1.78 -1.01
N VAL A 174 20.07 -2.96 -0.55
CA VAL A 174 21.20 -3.71 -1.14
C VAL A 174 20.97 -3.97 -2.64
N GLN A 175 19.76 -4.43 -2.99
CA GLN A 175 19.39 -4.69 -4.38
C GLN A 175 19.52 -3.41 -5.24
N HIS A 176 19.00 -2.30 -4.74
CA HIS A 176 19.00 -1.02 -5.43
C HIS A 176 20.42 -0.44 -5.60
N ASP A 177 21.17 -0.34 -4.48
CA ASP A 177 22.48 0.33 -4.46
C ASP A 177 23.53 -0.44 -5.27
N MET A 178 23.42 -1.77 -5.23
CA MET A 178 24.29 -2.64 -6.02
C MET A 178 23.78 -2.87 -7.45
N ARG A 179 22.62 -2.33 -7.82
CA ARG A 179 21.96 -2.49 -9.14
C ARG A 179 21.82 -3.96 -9.56
N LEU A 180 21.45 -4.80 -8.60
CA LEU A 180 21.33 -6.23 -8.84
C LEU A 180 20.11 -6.52 -9.74
N LYS A 181 20.33 -7.32 -10.79
CA LYS A 181 19.26 -7.79 -11.69
C LYS A 181 18.47 -8.98 -11.11
N ARG A 182 18.69 -9.32 -9.86
CA ARG A 182 18.02 -10.42 -9.14
C ARG A 182 16.75 -9.90 -8.48
N SER A 183 15.79 -10.78 -8.24
CA SER A 183 14.60 -10.44 -7.45
C SER A 183 14.96 -10.19 -5.98
N THR A 184 14.14 -9.44 -5.26
CA THR A 184 14.33 -9.21 -3.81
C THR A 184 14.36 -10.52 -3.02
N TYR A 185 13.63 -11.55 -3.47
CA TYR A 185 13.65 -12.88 -2.86
C TYR A 185 14.99 -13.59 -3.05
N GLU A 186 15.54 -13.60 -4.26
CA GLU A 186 16.86 -14.17 -4.52
C GLU A 186 17.95 -13.50 -3.71
N VAL A 187 17.90 -12.16 -3.59
CA VAL A 187 18.85 -11.41 -2.75
C VAL A 187 18.71 -11.82 -1.29
N LEU A 188 17.47 -11.94 -0.78
CA LEU A 188 17.21 -12.41 0.58
C LEU A 188 17.77 -13.81 0.84
N GLN A 189 17.55 -14.75 -0.07
CA GLN A 189 18.04 -16.13 0.05
C GLN A 189 19.57 -16.16 0.13
N ILE A 190 20.27 -15.51 -0.79
CA ILE A 190 21.73 -15.44 -0.80
C ILE A 190 22.24 -14.84 0.51
N LEU A 191 21.66 -13.73 0.97
CA LEU A 191 22.06 -13.10 2.24
C LEU A 191 21.79 -14.00 3.44
N SER A 192 20.70 -14.78 3.44
CA SER A 192 20.32 -15.63 4.58
C SER A 192 21.32 -16.74 4.85
N ILE A 193 21.88 -17.34 3.80
CA ILE A 193 22.89 -18.41 3.91
C ILE A 193 24.31 -17.87 4.12
N SER A 194 24.55 -16.61 3.76
CA SER A 194 25.88 -15.99 3.81
C SER A 194 26.01 -14.93 4.92
N LEU A 195 25.09 -14.93 5.89
CA LEU A 195 25.04 -13.89 6.92
C LEU A 195 26.31 -13.81 7.76
N THR A 196 27.00 -14.93 7.95
CA THR A 196 28.27 -15.05 8.70
C THR A 196 29.50 -15.06 7.81
N ASP A 197 29.32 -15.01 6.50
CA ASP A 197 30.43 -14.96 5.53
C ASP A 197 31.05 -13.55 5.51
N LYS A 198 32.38 -13.51 5.47
CA LYS A 198 33.15 -12.27 5.36
C LYS A 198 33.45 -11.86 3.91
N THR A 199 32.90 -12.59 2.95
CA THR A 199 33.04 -12.28 1.53
C THR A 199 32.38 -10.93 1.23
N PRO A 200 33.05 -10.02 0.48
CA PRO A 200 32.43 -8.77 0.04
C PRO A 200 31.11 -9.04 -0.69
N LEU A 201 30.07 -8.26 -0.39
CA LEU A 201 28.73 -8.47 -0.96
C LEU A 201 28.70 -8.55 -2.48
N ARG A 202 29.53 -7.74 -3.16
CA ARG A 202 29.63 -7.78 -4.63
C ARG A 202 30.08 -9.16 -5.13
N ASP A 203 31.17 -9.68 -4.56
CA ASP A 203 31.70 -11.00 -4.93
C ASP A 203 30.71 -12.10 -4.62
N LEU A 204 29.98 -11.96 -3.52
CA LEU A 204 28.93 -12.89 -3.12
C LEU A 204 27.83 -12.99 -4.18
N PHE A 205 27.32 -11.86 -4.66
CA PHE A 205 26.25 -11.83 -5.66
C PHE A 205 26.73 -12.19 -7.08
N GLU A 206 28.01 -11.96 -7.41
CA GLU A 206 28.56 -12.35 -8.70
C GLU A 206 28.85 -13.85 -8.77
N LYS A 207 29.33 -14.46 -7.69
CA LYS A 207 29.75 -15.87 -7.65
C LYS A 207 28.63 -16.84 -7.33
N THR A 208 27.59 -16.41 -6.62
CA THR A 208 26.50 -17.31 -6.20
C THR A 208 25.49 -17.52 -7.32
N ASN A 209 25.32 -18.76 -7.76
CA ASN A 209 24.23 -19.15 -8.64
C ASN A 209 22.98 -19.40 -7.79
N PHE A 210 21.86 -18.75 -8.12
CA PHE A 210 20.60 -18.90 -7.36
C PHE A 210 20.06 -20.33 -7.41
N ASN A 211 20.33 -21.09 -8.46
CA ASN A 211 19.89 -22.48 -8.55
C ASN A 211 20.59 -23.35 -7.49
N ASP A 212 21.85 -23.08 -7.19
CA ASP A 212 22.59 -23.76 -6.13
C ASP A 212 22.01 -23.44 -4.74
N VAL A 213 21.47 -22.23 -4.55
CA VAL A 213 20.80 -21.80 -3.32
C VAL A 213 19.44 -22.49 -3.13
N LYS A 214 18.70 -22.73 -4.22
CA LYS A 214 17.43 -23.48 -4.17
C LYS A 214 17.61 -24.94 -3.72
N GLU A 215 18.71 -25.56 -4.10
CA GLU A 215 19.04 -26.93 -3.67
C GLU A 215 19.44 -26.98 -2.19
N LEU A 216 19.89 -25.85 -1.63
CA LEU A 216 20.20 -25.68 -0.22
C LEU A 216 18.99 -25.27 0.65
N ASP A 217 17.80 -25.14 0.07
CA ASP A 217 16.53 -24.86 0.79
C ASP A 217 16.12 -26.11 1.62
N TYR A 218 17.03 -26.50 2.49
CA TYR A 218 16.94 -27.65 3.37
C TYR A 218 16.06 -27.39 4.58
N PRO A 219 15.49 -28.47 5.16
CA PRO A 219 14.63 -28.44 6.34
C PRO A 219 15.27 -27.82 7.60
N LEU A 220 16.56 -27.45 7.59
CA LEU A 220 17.24 -26.75 8.67
C LEU A 220 16.60 -25.40 9.06
N LEU A 221 15.92 -24.72 8.13
CA LEU A 221 15.18 -23.51 8.43
C LEU A 221 13.74 -23.78 8.91
N GLU A 222 13.20 -24.96 8.58
CA GLU A 222 11.89 -25.37 9.12
C GLU A 222 11.97 -25.73 10.61
N GLY A 223 13.08 -26.35 11.06
CA GLY A 223 13.31 -26.70 12.46
C GLY A 223 13.78 -25.56 13.37
N LEU A 224 14.26 -24.45 12.78
CA LEU A 224 14.67 -23.27 13.57
C LEU A 224 13.50 -22.30 13.80
N PHE A 225 12.38 -22.49 13.07
CA PHE A 225 11.23 -21.58 13.05
C PHE A 225 9.88 -22.28 13.22
N ASP A 226 9.87 -23.60 13.49
CA ASP A 226 8.73 -24.33 14.03
C ASP A 226 8.71 -24.21 15.57
#